data_0abe5358dfcbc4be9500e8e59686b066
#
_entry.id   0abe5358dfcbc4be9500e8e59686b066
#
_cell.length_a   1.000
_cell.length_b   1.000
_cell.length_c   1.000
_cell.angle_alpha   90.00
_cell.angle_beta   90.00
_cell.angle_gamma   90.00
#
_symmetry.space_group_name_H-M   'P 1'
#
loop_
_entity.id
_entity.type
_entity.pdbx_description
1 polymer ?
#
loop_
_entity_poly.entity_id
_entity_poly.type
_entity_poly.pdbx_seq_one_letter_code
_entity_poly.pdbx_strand_id
1 'polypeptide(L)'
;MIRLPNIEMLQRLKDAGLVLCTATSKPTQVVTPILEEKGLAGYFDFIGGASMDESRDTKTDVVRHVLAQPMMQGRRVLMVGDRNDDMRGAADCGLDAAGALYGYGSREELEPFHPVLLAESCASLADQILNGQA
;
A
#
# COMPACT_ATOMS: atom_id res chain seq x y z
N MET A 1 9.09 -5.31 13.26
CA MET A 1 7.85 -4.56 13.52
C MET A 1 7.39 -3.90 12.24
N ILE A 2 6.11 -3.98 11.95
CA ILE A 2 5.54 -3.33 10.77
C ILE A 2 5.21 -1.89 11.11
N ARG A 3 5.58 -0.97 10.21
CA ARG A 3 5.16 0.42 10.35
C ARG A 3 3.79 0.58 9.69
N LEU A 4 2.81 0.97 10.50
CA LEU A 4 1.46 1.20 10.02
C LEU A 4 1.30 2.66 9.59
N PRO A 5 0.44 2.95 8.59
CA PRO A 5 0.10 4.33 8.27
C PRO A 5 -0.62 4.97 9.47
N ASN A 6 -0.50 6.28 9.62
CA ASN A 6 -1.22 6.94 10.70
C ASN A 6 -2.66 7.26 10.31
N ILE A 7 -3.52 7.42 11.31
CA ILE A 7 -4.95 7.66 11.10
C ILE A 7 -5.20 8.96 10.33
N GLU A 8 -4.42 9.99 10.62
CA GLU A 8 -4.54 11.30 9.97
C GLU A 8 -4.38 11.20 8.45
N MET A 9 -3.35 10.48 8.00
CA MET A 9 -3.12 10.24 6.57
C MET A 9 -4.29 9.49 5.94
N LEU A 10 -4.70 8.39 6.58
CA LEU A 10 -5.80 7.57 6.05
C LEU A 10 -7.11 8.38 5.97
N GLN A 11 -7.40 9.19 6.98
CA GLN A 11 -8.60 10.02 6.98
C GLN A 11 -8.57 11.03 5.83
N ARG A 12 -7.43 11.70 5.62
CA ARG A 12 -7.29 12.65 4.53
C ARG A 12 -7.53 12.01 3.17
N LEU A 13 -6.98 10.81 2.96
CA LEU A 13 -7.14 10.11 1.69
C LEU A 13 -8.59 9.65 1.49
N LYS A 14 -9.25 9.17 2.54
CA LYS A 14 -10.66 8.78 2.45
C LYS A 14 -11.55 9.99 2.20
N ASP A 15 -11.29 11.11 2.85
CA ASP A 15 -12.06 12.35 2.65
C ASP A 15 -11.93 12.85 1.21
N ALA A 16 -10.83 12.55 0.55
CA ALA A 16 -10.62 12.89 -0.87
C ALA A 16 -11.31 11.90 -1.83
N GLY A 17 -11.98 10.89 -1.32
CA GLY A 17 -12.72 9.92 -2.13
C GLY A 17 -11.91 8.76 -2.66
N LEU A 18 -10.70 8.54 -2.14
CA LEU A 18 -9.84 7.46 -2.60
C LEU A 18 -10.27 6.11 -2.02
N VAL A 19 -10.09 5.05 -2.82
CA VAL A 19 -10.24 3.67 -2.36
C VAL A 19 -8.91 3.25 -1.76
N LEU A 20 -8.94 2.74 -0.53
CA LEU A 20 -7.73 2.31 0.19
C LEU A 20 -7.78 0.80 0.39
N CYS A 21 -6.67 0.15 0.03
CA CYS A 21 -6.52 -1.30 0.20
C CYS A 21 -5.14 -1.59 0.79
N THR A 22 -5.01 -2.69 1.52
CA THR A 22 -3.69 -3.17 1.92
C THR A 22 -3.21 -4.22 0.93
N ALA A 23 -1.89 -4.33 0.78
CA ALA A 23 -1.24 -5.39 0.03
C ALA A 23 0.01 -5.78 0.81
N THR A 24 -0.16 -6.62 1.82
CA THR A 24 0.91 -7.01 2.73
C THR A 24 1.34 -8.45 2.50
N SER A 25 2.61 -8.77 2.79
CA SER A 25 3.11 -10.14 2.73
C SER A 25 2.62 -11.00 3.90
N LYS A 26 2.04 -10.38 4.95
CA LYS A 26 1.43 -11.14 6.03
C LYS A 26 0.11 -11.76 5.57
N PRO A 27 -0.22 -12.95 6.07
CA PRO A 27 -1.53 -13.55 5.78
C PRO A 27 -2.68 -12.64 6.21
N THR A 28 -3.76 -12.61 5.43
CA THR A 28 -4.93 -11.80 5.73
C THR A 28 -5.48 -12.09 7.12
N GLN A 29 -5.49 -13.36 7.52
CA GLN A 29 -5.98 -13.79 8.84
C GLN A 29 -5.13 -13.26 9.99
N VAL A 30 -3.88 -12.92 9.72
CA VAL A 30 -2.95 -12.36 10.72
C VAL A 30 -3.06 -10.85 10.78
N VAL A 31 -3.11 -10.18 9.61
CA VAL A 31 -3.08 -8.72 9.56
C VAL A 31 -4.42 -8.10 9.94
N THR A 32 -5.55 -8.75 9.63
CA THR A 32 -6.87 -8.18 9.89
C THR A 32 -7.09 -7.87 11.37
N PRO A 33 -6.84 -8.82 12.32
CA PRO A 33 -7.00 -8.50 13.74
C PRO A 33 -6.07 -7.38 14.21
N ILE A 34 -4.86 -7.29 13.65
CA ILE A 34 -3.91 -6.23 14.00
C ILE A 34 -4.48 -4.86 13.62
N LEU A 35 -5.02 -4.75 12.41
CA LEU A 35 -5.62 -3.50 11.93
C LEU A 35 -6.87 -3.14 12.74
N GLU A 36 -7.69 -4.11 13.10
CA GLU A 36 -8.86 -3.89 13.94
C GLU A 36 -8.47 -3.36 15.31
N GLU A 37 -7.47 -3.98 15.95
CA GLU A 37 -6.98 -3.56 17.26
C GLU A 37 -6.42 -2.14 17.24
N LYS A 38 -5.77 -1.73 16.15
CA LYS A 38 -5.20 -0.40 15.99
C LYS A 38 -6.22 0.65 15.54
N GLY A 39 -7.45 0.26 15.29
CA GLY A 39 -8.48 1.16 14.81
C GLY A 39 -8.32 1.56 13.36
N LEU A 40 -7.57 0.79 12.57
CA LEU A 40 -7.25 1.12 11.18
C LEU A 40 -8.09 0.36 10.16
N ALA A 41 -8.69 -0.78 10.55
CA ALA A 41 -9.40 -1.65 9.60
C ALA A 41 -10.52 -0.93 8.85
N GLY A 42 -11.25 -0.04 9.52
CA GLY A 42 -12.37 0.68 8.91
C GLY A 42 -11.99 1.67 7.81
N TYR A 43 -10.71 2.03 7.71
CA TYR A 43 -10.24 2.92 6.65
C TYR A 43 -9.99 2.20 5.33
N PHE A 44 -9.88 0.87 5.36
CA PHE A 44 -9.57 0.10 4.16
C PHE A 44 -10.84 -0.49 3.55
N ASP A 45 -10.99 -0.29 2.25
CA ASP A 45 -12.09 -0.85 1.47
C ASP A 45 -11.87 -2.34 1.22
N PHE A 46 -10.62 -2.79 1.25
CA PHE A 46 -10.26 -4.19 1.14
C PHE A 46 -8.95 -4.43 1.87
N ILE A 47 -8.89 -5.49 2.69
CA ILE A 47 -7.67 -5.87 3.39
C ILE A 47 -7.09 -7.07 2.65
N GLY A 48 -6.07 -6.80 1.82
CA GLY A 48 -5.36 -7.82 1.06
C GLY A 48 -4.11 -8.26 1.78
N GLY A 49 -3.88 -9.56 1.83
CA GLY A 49 -2.69 -10.16 2.40
C GLY A 49 -2.39 -11.48 1.74
N ALA A 50 -1.31 -12.14 2.15
CA ALA A 50 -0.96 -13.45 1.65
C ALA A 50 -1.99 -14.49 2.11
N SER A 51 -2.00 -15.65 1.46
CA SER A 51 -2.85 -16.75 1.88
C SER A 51 -2.12 -17.62 2.89
N MET A 52 -2.87 -18.30 3.75
CA MET A 52 -2.30 -19.22 4.73
C MET A 52 -1.76 -20.50 4.08
N ASP A 53 -2.27 -20.84 2.92
CA ASP A 53 -1.85 -22.05 2.18
C ASP A 53 -0.74 -21.78 1.17
N GLU A 54 -0.13 -20.60 1.23
CA GLU A 54 0.98 -20.17 0.37
C GLU A 54 0.63 -20.02 -1.12
N SER A 55 -0.66 -20.07 -1.48
CA SER A 55 -1.07 -19.86 -2.87
C SER A 55 -0.86 -18.40 -3.33
N ARG A 56 -0.75 -17.46 -2.40
CA ARG A 56 -0.45 -16.03 -2.61
C ARG A 56 0.66 -15.65 -1.65
N ASP A 57 1.90 -16.07 -1.91
CA ASP A 57 2.97 -15.82 -0.95
C ASP A 57 3.97 -14.74 -1.38
N THR A 58 3.96 -14.32 -2.64
CA THR A 58 4.80 -13.21 -3.09
C THR A 58 4.03 -11.90 -3.03
N LYS A 59 4.77 -10.78 -2.92
CA LYS A 59 4.14 -9.47 -2.96
C LYS A 59 3.37 -9.27 -4.27
N THR A 60 3.91 -9.71 -5.39
CA THR A 60 3.26 -9.61 -6.69
C THR A 60 1.92 -10.35 -6.70
N ASP A 61 1.87 -11.55 -6.12
CA ASP A 61 0.62 -12.32 -6.03
C ASP A 61 -0.43 -11.60 -5.19
N VAL A 62 0.00 -10.99 -4.08
CA VAL A 62 -0.91 -10.23 -3.22
C VAL A 62 -1.45 -9.01 -3.96
N VAL A 63 -0.60 -8.28 -4.67
CA VAL A 63 -1.02 -7.11 -5.44
C VAL A 63 -2.03 -7.52 -6.52
N ARG A 64 -1.76 -8.60 -7.25
CA ARG A 64 -2.70 -9.11 -8.25
C ARG A 64 -4.05 -9.47 -7.66
N HIS A 65 -4.05 -10.07 -6.47
CA HIS A 65 -5.28 -10.42 -5.78
C HIS A 65 -6.10 -9.18 -5.43
N VAL A 66 -5.44 -8.13 -4.94
CA VAL A 66 -6.11 -6.86 -4.64
C VAL A 66 -6.68 -6.23 -5.90
N LEU A 67 -5.90 -6.20 -7.00
CA LEU A 67 -6.34 -5.61 -8.27
C LEU A 67 -7.53 -6.34 -8.87
N ALA A 68 -7.72 -7.61 -8.55
CA ALA A 68 -8.85 -8.41 -9.05
C ALA A 68 -10.17 -8.09 -8.34
N GLN A 69 -10.14 -7.33 -7.24
CA GLN A 69 -11.37 -7.03 -6.48
C GLN A 69 -12.27 -6.05 -7.25
N PRO A 70 -13.60 -6.18 -7.09
CA PRO A 70 -14.54 -5.34 -7.86
C PRO A 70 -14.34 -3.84 -7.69
N MET A 71 -14.00 -3.37 -6.48
CA MET A 71 -13.80 -1.94 -6.22
C MET A 71 -12.57 -1.37 -6.91
N MET A 72 -11.69 -2.23 -7.44
CA MET A 72 -10.46 -1.78 -8.11
C MET A 72 -10.60 -1.67 -9.62
N GLN A 73 -11.69 -2.17 -10.20
CA GLN A 73 -11.85 -2.21 -11.65
C GLN A 73 -11.97 -0.80 -12.24
N GLY A 74 -11.23 -0.54 -13.30
CA GLY A 74 -11.25 0.75 -14.00
C GLY A 74 -10.55 1.89 -13.26
N ARG A 75 -9.87 1.61 -12.16
CA ARG A 75 -9.20 2.65 -11.35
C ARG A 75 -7.73 2.78 -11.69
N ARG A 76 -7.24 4.00 -11.58
CA ARG A 76 -5.81 4.27 -11.59
C ARG A 76 -5.29 3.94 -10.18
N VAL A 77 -4.26 3.12 -10.09
CA VAL A 77 -3.78 2.58 -8.82
C VAL A 77 -2.35 3.04 -8.54
N LEU A 78 -2.10 3.45 -7.30
CA LEU A 78 -0.76 3.78 -6.83
C LEU A 78 -0.40 2.80 -5.72
N MET A 79 0.72 2.10 -5.86
CA MET A 79 1.24 1.22 -4.83
C MET A 79 2.16 2.02 -3.91
N VAL A 80 1.88 1.98 -2.61
CA VAL A 80 2.72 2.64 -1.61
C VAL A 80 3.49 1.58 -0.85
N GLY A 81 4.80 1.70 -0.78
CA GLY A 81 5.62 0.74 -0.09
C GLY A 81 6.92 1.31 0.44
N ASP A 82 7.57 0.56 1.33
CA ASP A 82 8.81 0.96 1.98
C ASP A 82 9.98 0.00 1.72
N ARG A 83 9.75 -1.05 0.95
CA ARG A 83 10.76 -2.06 0.65
C ARG A 83 10.78 -2.38 -0.86
N ASN A 84 11.89 -3.01 -1.26
CA ASN A 84 12.09 -3.37 -2.67
C ASN A 84 11.03 -4.34 -3.20
N ASP A 85 10.52 -5.25 -2.37
CA ASP A 85 9.49 -6.19 -2.83
C ASP A 85 8.16 -5.48 -3.13
N ASP A 86 7.85 -4.38 -2.43
CA ASP A 86 6.69 -3.56 -2.74
C ASP A 86 6.84 -2.93 -4.12
N MET A 87 8.02 -2.39 -4.40
CA MET A 87 8.32 -1.77 -5.68
C MET A 87 8.28 -2.78 -6.81
N ARG A 88 8.82 -3.97 -6.58
CA ARG A 88 8.81 -5.06 -7.57
C ARG A 88 7.39 -5.53 -7.84
N GLY A 89 6.57 -5.68 -6.80
CA GLY A 89 5.17 -6.05 -6.96
C GLY A 89 4.41 -5.05 -7.82
N ALA A 90 4.65 -3.77 -7.61
CA ALA A 90 4.05 -2.71 -8.42
C ALA A 90 4.52 -2.81 -9.88
N ALA A 91 5.82 -2.96 -10.10
CA ALA A 91 6.38 -3.05 -11.44
C ALA A 91 5.84 -4.27 -12.20
N ASP A 92 5.76 -5.41 -11.54
CA ASP A 92 5.25 -6.65 -12.15
C ASP A 92 3.78 -6.53 -12.55
N CYS A 93 3.04 -5.67 -11.86
CA CYS A 93 1.62 -5.44 -12.15
C CYS A 93 1.35 -4.19 -13.00
N GLY A 94 2.41 -3.50 -13.44
CA GLY A 94 2.28 -2.31 -14.27
C GLY A 94 1.73 -1.09 -13.54
N LEU A 95 1.98 -0.98 -12.23
CA LEU A 95 1.50 0.12 -11.40
C LEU A 95 2.60 1.14 -11.15
N ASP A 96 2.18 2.40 -10.98
CA ASP A 96 3.07 3.41 -10.41
C ASP A 96 3.28 3.11 -8.93
N ALA A 97 4.45 3.47 -8.41
CA ALA A 97 4.79 3.23 -7.02
C ALA A 97 5.23 4.51 -6.32
N ALA A 98 4.88 4.61 -5.05
CA ALA A 98 5.34 5.67 -4.15
C ALA A 98 6.19 5.02 -3.05
N GLY A 99 7.35 5.59 -2.78
CA GLY A 99 8.24 5.09 -1.75
C GLY A 99 8.06 5.82 -0.42
N ALA A 100 7.87 5.06 0.65
CA ALA A 100 7.73 5.58 2.01
C ALA A 100 9.08 5.49 2.72
N LEU A 101 9.79 6.63 2.78
CA LEU A 101 11.14 6.69 3.37
C LEU A 101 11.10 6.65 4.91
N TYR A 102 9.93 6.81 5.49
CA TYR A 102 9.75 6.69 6.94
C TYR A 102 9.59 5.23 7.40
N GLY A 103 9.59 4.28 6.46
CA GLY A 103 9.53 2.86 6.75
C GLY A 103 10.90 2.23 6.92
N TYR A 104 11.03 0.97 6.56
CA TYR A 104 12.26 0.20 6.77
C TYR A 104 13.27 0.32 5.63
N GLY A 105 12.81 0.61 4.42
CA GLY A 105 13.70 0.73 3.27
C GLY A 105 14.38 2.08 3.20
N SER A 106 15.50 2.12 2.48
CA SER A 106 16.25 3.35 2.26
C SER A 106 15.98 3.89 0.86
N ARG A 107 16.40 5.13 0.64
CA ARG A 107 16.34 5.73 -0.69
C ARG A 107 17.12 4.89 -1.70
N GLU A 108 18.27 4.36 -1.30
CA GLU A 108 19.11 3.51 -2.16
C GLU A 108 18.41 2.21 -2.55
N GLU A 109 17.54 1.69 -1.69
CA GLU A 109 16.77 0.49 -1.98
C GLU A 109 15.62 0.77 -2.96
N LEU A 110 14.99 1.94 -2.85
CA LEU A 110 13.75 2.26 -3.57
C LEU A 110 13.97 2.98 -4.90
N GLU A 111 14.96 3.88 -4.99
CA GLU A 111 15.21 4.67 -6.19
C GLU A 111 15.44 3.86 -7.47
N PRO A 112 16.12 2.69 -7.44
CA PRO A 112 16.30 1.90 -8.67
C PRO A 112 15.02 1.47 -9.35
N PHE A 113 13.89 1.46 -8.63
CA PHE A 113 12.58 1.11 -9.19
C PHE A 113 11.85 2.32 -9.78
N HIS A 114 12.45 3.51 -9.72
CA HIS A 114 11.90 4.75 -10.29
C HIS A 114 10.49 5.07 -9.78
N PRO A 115 10.29 5.14 -8.44
CA PRO A 115 8.97 5.51 -7.91
C PRO A 115 8.58 6.91 -8.38
N VAL A 116 7.28 7.13 -8.58
CA VAL A 116 6.77 8.43 -9.04
C VAL A 116 6.88 9.50 -7.96
N LEU A 117 6.98 9.09 -6.68
CA LEU A 117 7.26 10.00 -5.58
C LEU A 117 7.95 9.25 -4.44
N LEU A 118 8.65 10.01 -3.60
CA LEU A 118 9.26 9.53 -2.36
C LEU A 118 8.81 10.47 -1.25
N ALA A 119 8.39 9.92 -0.12
CA ALA A 119 7.86 10.71 0.99
C ALA A 119 8.59 10.37 2.28
N GLU A 120 8.98 11.39 3.03
CA GLU A 120 9.72 11.23 4.28
C GLU A 120 8.80 11.07 5.49
N SER A 121 7.50 11.33 5.33
CA SER A 121 6.51 11.21 6.41
C SER A 121 5.15 10.86 5.83
N CYS A 122 4.25 10.39 6.71
CA CYS A 122 2.86 10.14 6.31
C CYS A 122 2.18 11.42 5.82
N ALA A 123 2.45 12.56 6.46
CA ALA A 123 1.88 13.84 6.05
C ALA A 123 2.36 14.23 4.65
N SER A 124 3.67 14.08 4.39
CA SER A 124 4.24 14.38 3.07
C SER A 124 3.65 13.45 2.01
N LEU A 125 3.48 12.17 2.32
CA LEU A 125 2.89 11.22 1.40
C LEU A 125 1.48 11.64 1.01
N ALA A 126 0.64 11.96 1.99
CA ALA A 126 -0.72 12.42 1.73
C ALA A 126 -0.74 13.69 0.90
N ASP A 127 0.13 14.67 1.22
CA ASP A 127 0.23 15.91 0.47
C ASP A 127 0.57 15.65 -1.01
N GLN A 128 1.55 14.80 -1.26
CA GLN A 128 2.00 14.51 -2.63
C GLN A 128 0.94 13.75 -3.42
N ILE A 129 0.25 12.79 -2.80
CA ILE A 129 -0.82 12.04 -3.46
C ILE A 129 -1.97 12.98 -3.82
N LEU A 130 -2.41 13.80 -2.88
CA LEU A 130 -3.56 14.69 -3.12
C LEU A 130 -3.24 15.79 -4.13
N ASN A 131 -2.03 16.32 -4.11
CA ASN A 131 -1.60 17.32 -5.08
C ASN A 131 -1.47 16.74 -6.50
N GLY A 132 -1.10 15.47 -6.62
CA GLY A 132 -0.95 14.80 -7.91
C GLY A 132 -2.26 14.41 -8.57
N GLN A 133 -3.40 14.61 -7.91
CA GLN A 133 -4.72 14.28 -8.44
C GLN A 133 -5.35 15.40 -9.27
N ALA A 134 -4.70 16.51 -9.32
CA ALA A 134 -5.24 17.67 -10.05
C ALA A 134 -5.36 17.39 -11.56
#